data_9bbd0943748cbbe9e833c2bd917047db
#
_entry.id   9bbd0943748cbbe9e833c2bd917047db
#
_cell.length_a   1.000
_cell.length_b   1.000
_cell.length_c   1.000
_cell.angle_alpha   90.00
_cell.angle_beta   90.00
_cell.angle_gamma   90.00
#
_symmetry.space_group_name_H-M   'P 1'
#
loop_
_entity.id
_entity.type
_entity.pdbx_description
1 polymer ?
#
loop_
_entity_poly.entity_id
_entity_poly.type
_entity_poly.pdbx_seq_one_letter_code
_entity_poly.pdbx_strand_id
1 'polypeptide(L)'
;MWDWGRLGLDGVPRPVHLDHARANVQADRRTTWVTENLVHRTEELATGPGWVEERTGLHELEFIEVRRHWFTGPVHHDTAATVNVLNLVEGAQAVVTSPTDAFEPFVVHYAETFVVPASVGPYTIAPYGTSVGQRVGTVKAYVRGTSTGSEVSGRRGVSSGDDA
;
A
#
# COMPACT_ATOMS: atom_id res chain seq x y z
N MET A 1 18.41 -20.30 -6.45
CA MET A 1 19.09 -19.27 -5.64
C MET A 1 19.88 -19.96 -4.56
N TRP A 2 21.00 -19.39 -4.16
CA TRP A 2 21.81 -19.91 -3.07
C TRP A 2 21.37 -19.32 -1.74
N ASP A 3 21.18 -20.17 -0.75
CA ASP A 3 20.70 -19.79 0.58
C ASP A 3 21.91 -19.71 1.54
N TRP A 4 22.76 -18.75 1.29
CA TRP A 4 24.02 -18.36 1.93
C TRP A 4 24.37 -19.16 3.21
N GLY A 5 25.08 -20.31 3.03
CA GLY A 5 25.56 -21.13 4.14
C GLY A 5 24.49 -21.84 4.98
N ARG A 6 23.21 -21.75 4.64
CA ARG A 6 22.17 -22.46 5.37
C ARG A 6 22.25 -23.95 5.12
N LEU A 7 22.32 -24.70 6.20
CA LEU A 7 22.39 -26.16 6.16
C LEU A 7 20.98 -26.77 6.01
N GLY A 8 20.89 -27.87 5.29
CA GLY A 8 19.76 -28.75 5.26
C GLY A 8 19.60 -29.53 6.58
N LEU A 9 18.57 -30.34 6.69
CA LEU A 9 18.37 -31.23 7.87
C LEU A 9 19.46 -32.29 7.99
N ASP A 10 20.16 -32.58 6.91
CA ASP A 10 21.30 -33.50 6.82
C ASP A 10 22.64 -32.87 7.21
N GLY A 11 22.64 -31.58 7.59
CA GLY A 11 23.84 -30.82 7.94
C GLY A 11 24.70 -30.41 6.75
N VAL A 12 24.23 -30.63 5.51
CA VAL A 12 24.96 -30.26 4.29
C VAL A 12 24.41 -28.92 3.74
N PRO A 13 25.26 -28.05 3.16
CA PRO A 13 24.79 -26.84 2.50
C PRO A 13 23.76 -27.14 1.39
N ARG A 14 22.70 -26.37 1.33
CA ARG A 14 21.66 -26.56 0.31
C ARG A 14 22.22 -26.40 -1.09
N PRO A 15 21.78 -27.22 -2.06
CA PRO A 15 22.24 -27.14 -3.44
C PRO A 15 21.83 -25.82 -4.08
N VAL A 16 22.69 -25.31 -4.95
CA VAL A 16 22.37 -24.14 -5.80
C VAL A 16 21.62 -24.65 -7.03
N HIS A 17 20.33 -24.28 -7.15
CA HIS A 17 19.48 -24.66 -8.27
C HIS A 17 19.68 -23.71 -9.48
N LEU A 18 20.85 -23.78 -10.13
CA LEU A 18 21.24 -22.88 -11.23
C LEU A 18 20.32 -23.02 -12.45
N ASP A 19 19.93 -24.23 -12.80
CA ASP A 19 19.07 -24.48 -13.97
C ASP A 19 17.66 -23.89 -13.75
N HIS A 20 17.10 -24.06 -12.56
CA HIS A 20 15.84 -23.43 -12.21
C HIS A 20 15.96 -21.89 -12.17
N ALA A 21 17.04 -21.37 -11.61
CA ALA A 21 17.27 -19.93 -11.60
C ALA A 21 17.36 -19.38 -13.03
N ARG A 22 18.11 -20.04 -13.92
CA ARG A 22 18.27 -19.65 -15.32
C ARG A 22 16.94 -19.69 -16.08
N ALA A 23 16.09 -20.69 -15.84
CA ALA A 23 14.78 -20.81 -16.47
C ALA A 23 13.79 -19.71 -16.04
N ASN A 24 13.98 -19.13 -14.85
CA ASN A 24 13.11 -18.08 -14.29
C ASN A 24 13.63 -16.66 -14.52
N VAL A 25 14.88 -16.49 -15.00
CA VAL A 25 15.41 -15.15 -15.30
C VAL A 25 14.83 -14.63 -16.61
N GLN A 26 14.17 -13.46 -16.53
CA GLN A 26 13.71 -12.71 -17.69
C GLN A 26 14.86 -11.81 -18.20
N ALA A 27 15.78 -12.38 -18.97
CA ALA A 27 17.01 -11.73 -19.37
C ALA A 27 16.85 -10.55 -20.36
N ASP A 28 15.67 -10.42 -20.95
CA ASP A 28 15.24 -9.30 -21.80
C ASP A 28 14.90 -8.03 -21.01
N ARG A 29 14.58 -8.17 -19.71
CA ARG A 29 14.25 -7.04 -18.81
C ARG A 29 15.52 -6.36 -18.31
N ARG A 30 16.15 -5.59 -19.21
CA ARG A 30 17.38 -4.83 -18.94
C ARG A 30 17.06 -3.49 -18.29
N THR A 31 18.10 -2.70 -17.98
CA THR A 31 18.01 -1.40 -17.31
C THR A 31 16.96 -0.49 -17.92
N THR A 32 16.91 -0.34 -19.24
CA THR A 32 15.91 0.49 -19.94
C THR A 32 14.49 0.03 -19.62
N TRP A 33 14.22 -1.28 -19.74
CA TRP A 33 12.91 -1.84 -19.42
C TRP A 33 12.54 -1.62 -17.95
N VAL A 34 13.49 -1.81 -17.01
CA VAL A 34 13.27 -1.57 -15.58
C VAL A 34 12.93 -0.12 -15.30
N THR A 35 13.69 0.81 -15.88
CA THR A 35 13.46 2.26 -15.73
C THR A 35 12.09 2.66 -16.27
N GLU A 36 11.71 2.14 -17.44
CA GLU A 36 10.45 2.49 -18.09
C GLU A 36 9.22 1.84 -17.46
N ASN A 37 9.37 0.68 -16.82
CA ASN A 37 8.24 -0.14 -16.38
C ASN A 37 8.11 -0.30 -14.86
N LEU A 38 9.18 -0.13 -14.09
CA LEU A 38 9.16 -0.38 -12.65
C LEU A 38 9.53 0.85 -11.79
N VAL A 39 10.40 1.73 -12.32
CA VAL A 39 10.86 2.89 -11.54
C VAL A 39 9.83 4.02 -11.64
N HIS A 40 9.49 4.62 -10.50
CA HIS A 40 8.53 5.74 -10.39
C HIS A 40 7.15 5.46 -11.03
N ARG A 41 6.66 4.24 -10.90
CA ARG A 41 5.31 3.85 -11.36
C ARG A 41 4.24 4.09 -10.29
N THR A 42 4.38 5.17 -9.54
CA THR A 42 3.32 5.63 -8.64
C THR A 42 2.20 6.28 -9.44
N GLU A 43 0.97 6.00 -9.06
CA GLU A 43 -0.24 6.58 -9.63
C GLU A 43 -0.95 7.37 -8.53
N GLU A 44 -1.19 8.67 -8.76
CA GLU A 44 -2.01 9.48 -7.86
C GLU A 44 -3.46 9.02 -7.96
N LEU A 45 -4.04 8.61 -6.85
CA LEU A 45 -5.42 8.13 -6.78
C LEU A 45 -6.39 9.20 -6.29
N ALA A 46 -5.95 9.98 -5.32
CA ALA A 46 -6.74 11.03 -4.72
C ALA A 46 -5.85 12.11 -4.10
N THR A 47 -6.35 13.32 -4.05
CA THR A 47 -5.69 14.45 -3.42
C THR A 47 -6.71 15.35 -2.73
N GLY A 48 -6.25 16.08 -1.73
CA GLY A 48 -7.06 17.06 -1.00
C GLY A 48 -6.18 18.08 -0.29
N PRO A 49 -6.78 19.02 0.45
CA PRO A 49 -6.02 20.04 1.16
C PRO A 49 -4.98 19.43 2.10
N GLY A 50 -3.69 19.51 1.71
CA GLY A 50 -2.57 19.05 2.51
C GLY A 50 -2.33 17.53 2.51
N TRP A 51 -2.92 16.76 1.58
CA TRP A 51 -2.63 15.33 1.46
C TRP A 51 -2.75 14.81 0.01
N VAL A 52 -2.02 13.74 -0.26
CA VAL A 52 -2.05 12.98 -1.52
C VAL A 52 -2.03 11.49 -1.21
N GLU A 53 -2.85 10.72 -1.91
CA GLU A 53 -2.84 9.25 -1.91
C GLU A 53 -2.33 8.72 -3.25
N GLU A 54 -1.35 7.85 -3.20
CA GLU A 54 -0.73 7.24 -4.38
C GLU A 54 -0.78 5.70 -4.28
N ARG A 55 -0.99 5.04 -5.42
CA ARG A 55 -0.72 3.61 -5.59
C ARG A 55 0.76 3.42 -5.90
N THR A 56 1.40 2.42 -5.31
CA THR A 56 2.85 2.19 -5.49
C THR A 56 3.22 1.36 -6.71
N GLY A 57 2.24 0.97 -7.55
CA GLY A 57 2.48 0.31 -8.83
C GLY A 57 2.62 -1.22 -8.73
N LEU A 58 2.07 -1.88 -7.73
CA LEU A 58 1.97 -3.33 -7.71
C LEU A 58 1.10 -3.84 -8.87
N HIS A 59 1.47 -5.02 -9.41
CA HIS A 59 0.75 -5.65 -10.49
C HIS A 59 -0.71 -5.91 -10.12
N GLU A 60 -1.62 -5.75 -11.07
CA GLU A 60 -3.07 -5.88 -10.83
C GLU A 60 -3.51 -7.28 -10.35
N LEU A 61 -2.76 -8.33 -10.72
CA LEU A 61 -3.00 -9.70 -10.27
C LEU A 61 -2.50 -10.00 -8.86
N GLU A 62 -1.76 -9.09 -8.23
CA GLU A 62 -1.37 -9.26 -6.83
C GLU A 62 -2.58 -9.05 -5.93
N PHE A 63 -2.76 -9.93 -4.96
CA PHE A 63 -3.88 -9.87 -4.02
C PHE A 63 -3.71 -8.78 -2.95
N ILE A 64 -2.52 -8.20 -2.83
CA ILE A 64 -2.22 -7.08 -1.93
C ILE A 64 -2.24 -5.78 -2.72
N GLU A 65 -2.89 -4.77 -2.16
CA GLU A 65 -2.77 -3.38 -2.57
C GLU A 65 -1.82 -2.66 -1.63
N VAL A 66 -0.92 -1.84 -2.19
CA VAL A 66 -0.06 -0.95 -1.40
C VAL A 66 -0.27 0.48 -1.83
N ARG A 67 -0.64 1.33 -0.88
CA ARG A 67 -0.83 2.76 -1.08
C ARG A 67 0.11 3.56 -0.19
N ARG A 68 0.47 4.73 -0.68
CA ARG A 68 1.29 5.70 0.04
C ARG A 68 0.49 6.98 0.23
N HIS A 69 0.55 7.54 1.42
CA HIS A 69 -0.09 8.81 1.75
C HIS A 69 0.98 9.80 2.19
N TRP A 70 0.92 11.00 1.61
CA TRP A 70 1.71 12.15 2.02
C TRP A 70 0.77 13.20 2.59
N PHE A 71 1.06 13.72 3.79
CA PHE A 71 0.14 14.66 4.42
C PHE A 71 0.83 15.62 5.38
N THR A 72 0.25 16.80 5.55
CA THR A 72 0.65 17.84 6.52
C THR A 72 -0.43 18.11 7.56
N GLY A 73 -1.60 17.48 7.41
CA GLY A 73 -2.76 17.55 8.29
C GLY A 73 -3.41 16.18 8.45
N PRO A 74 -4.59 16.10 9.09
CA PRO A 74 -5.30 14.83 9.26
C PRO A 74 -5.69 14.18 7.93
N VAL A 75 -5.47 12.86 7.81
CA VAL A 75 -5.92 12.03 6.68
C VAL A 75 -6.89 10.99 7.20
N HIS A 76 -8.05 10.90 6.55
CA HIS A 76 -9.08 9.92 6.88
C HIS A 76 -8.86 8.62 6.11
N HIS A 77 -8.98 7.52 6.82
CA HIS A 77 -8.88 6.17 6.31
C HIS A 77 -10.11 5.35 6.71
N ASP A 78 -10.33 4.27 6.01
CA ASP A 78 -11.28 3.22 6.38
C ASP A 78 -10.62 1.86 6.15
N THR A 79 -10.93 0.89 7.01
CA THR A 79 -10.42 -0.47 6.86
C THR A 79 -11.11 -1.20 5.69
N ALA A 80 -12.30 -0.76 5.29
CA ALA A 80 -13.12 -1.40 4.27
C ALA A 80 -13.26 -2.92 4.50
N ALA A 81 -13.48 -3.30 5.76
CA ALA A 81 -13.59 -4.69 6.22
C ALA A 81 -12.35 -5.56 5.95
N THR A 82 -11.18 -4.95 5.74
CA THR A 82 -9.89 -5.64 5.63
C THR A 82 -8.92 -5.19 6.71
N VAL A 83 -7.94 -6.03 7.04
CA VAL A 83 -6.84 -5.60 7.89
C VAL A 83 -5.96 -4.60 7.13
N ASN A 84 -5.63 -3.47 7.76
CA ASN A 84 -4.67 -2.52 7.23
C ASN A 84 -3.36 -2.63 8.02
N VAL A 85 -2.25 -2.84 7.30
CA VAL A 85 -0.90 -2.82 7.87
C VAL A 85 -0.23 -1.53 7.39
N LEU A 86 0.22 -0.70 8.31
CA LEU A 86 0.79 0.61 8.00
C LEU A 86 2.19 0.75 8.59
N ASN A 87 3.01 1.55 7.91
CA ASN A 87 4.33 1.96 8.39
C ASN A 87 4.47 3.47 8.24
N LEU A 88 5.01 4.15 9.27
CA LEU A 88 5.38 5.57 9.21
C LEU A 88 6.75 5.68 8.55
N VAL A 89 6.80 6.14 7.30
CA VAL A 89 8.01 6.18 6.47
C VAL A 89 8.65 7.57 6.36
N GLU A 90 7.93 8.62 6.73
CA GLU A 90 8.43 9.99 6.80
C GLU A 90 7.75 10.74 7.95
N GLY A 91 8.49 11.62 8.63
CA GLY A 91 8.07 12.30 9.86
C GLY A 91 8.50 11.55 11.12
N ALA A 92 8.70 12.26 12.22
CA ALA A 92 9.13 11.66 13.47
C ALA A 92 8.00 10.93 14.19
N GLN A 93 6.79 11.50 14.18
CA GLN A 93 5.64 10.99 14.92
C GLN A 93 4.32 11.29 14.18
N ALA A 94 3.36 10.38 14.32
CA ALA A 94 1.97 10.60 13.93
C ALA A 94 1.05 10.04 15.03
N VAL A 95 -0.15 10.60 15.17
CA VAL A 95 -1.19 10.08 16.05
C VAL A 95 -2.27 9.39 15.23
N VAL A 96 -2.69 8.22 15.68
CA VAL A 96 -3.79 7.45 15.09
C VAL A 96 -4.98 7.53 16.03
N THR A 97 -6.13 7.91 15.48
CA THR A 97 -7.37 8.12 16.25
C THR A 97 -8.55 7.42 15.59
N SER A 98 -9.55 7.03 16.38
CA SER A 98 -10.82 6.51 15.90
C SER A 98 -11.93 7.53 16.11
N PRO A 99 -12.66 7.97 15.07
CA PRO A 99 -13.81 8.86 15.22
C PRO A 99 -15.02 8.16 15.86
N THR A 100 -14.99 6.84 15.97
CA THR A 100 -16.04 6.00 16.56
C THR A 100 -15.62 5.39 17.90
N ASP A 101 -14.51 5.86 18.49
CA ASP A 101 -13.96 5.33 19.74
C ASP A 101 -13.72 3.80 19.72
N ALA A 102 -13.37 3.24 18.55
CA ALA A 102 -13.07 1.81 18.41
C ALA A 102 -11.76 1.42 19.13
N PHE A 103 -10.91 2.39 19.41
CA PHE A 103 -9.66 2.22 20.16
C PHE A 103 -9.20 3.56 20.76
N GLU A 104 -8.40 3.50 21.82
CA GLU A 104 -7.75 4.67 22.40
C GLU A 104 -6.70 5.25 21.45
N PRO A 105 -6.59 6.59 21.31
CA PRO A 105 -5.55 7.21 20.48
C PRO A 105 -4.15 6.72 20.84
N PHE A 106 -3.33 6.43 19.83
CA PHE A 106 -1.94 6.03 20.06
C PHE A 106 -0.98 6.76 19.11
N VAL A 107 0.25 6.93 19.56
CA VAL A 107 1.31 7.59 18.80
C VAL A 107 2.20 6.53 18.16
N VAL A 108 2.52 6.72 16.88
CA VAL A 108 3.47 5.93 16.12
C VAL A 108 4.69 6.77 15.79
N HIS A 109 5.87 6.13 15.75
CA HIS A 109 7.14 6.78 15.47
C HIS A 109 7.69 6.37 14.11
N TYR A 110 8.67 7.12 13.62
CA TYR A 110 9.37 6.79 12.38
C TYR A 110 9.80 5.32 12.34
N ALA A 111 9.56 4.67 11.20
CA ALA A 111 9.83 3.26 10.90
C ALA A 111 9.02 2.24 11.73
N GLU A 112 8.10 2.67 12.60
CA GLU A 112 7.18 1.75 13.27
C GLU A 112 6.11 1.24 12.31
N THR A 113 5.85 -0.06 12.42
CA THR A 113 4.74 -0.73 11.73
C THR A 113 3.63 -1.01 12.72
N PHE A 114 2.40 -0.68 12.35
CA PHE A 114 1.21 -0.95 13.15
C PHE A 114 0.10 -1.57 12.32
N VAL A 115 -0.83 -2.21 12.99
CA VAL A 115 -1.96 -2.91 12.36
C VAL A 115 -3.27 -2.31 12.86
N VAL A 116 -4.15 -2.00 11.90
CA VAL A 116 -5.54 -1.62 12.18
C VAL A 116 -6.43 -2.80 11.79
N PRO A 117 -7.09 -3.47 12.76
CA PRO A 117 -7.97 -4.59 12.50
C PRO A 117 -9.16 -4.23 11.62
N ALA A 118 -9.65 -5.19 10.84
CA ALA A 118 -10.77 -5.01 9.91
C ALA A 118 -12.05 -4.46 10.58
N SER A 119 -12.28 -4.78 11.85
CA SER A 119 -13.45 -4.37 12.63
C SER A 119 -13.44 -2.90 13.07
N VAL A 120 -12.32 -2.19 12.90
CA VAL A 120 -12.20 -0.79 13.34
C VAL A 120 -13.06 0.15 12.48
N GLY A 121 -13.13 -0.09 11.16
CA GLY A 121 -13.79 0.83 10.23
C GLY A 121 -13.00 2.12 10.03
N PRO A 122 -13.64 3.30 10.20
CA PRO A 122 -12.96 4.59 9.97
C PRO A 122 -11.92 4.90 11.05
N TYR A 123 -10.78 5.47 10.62
CA TYR A 123 -9.72 5.99 11.48
C TYR A 123 -9.01 7.17 10.82
N THR A 124 -8.29 7.94 11.59
CA THR A 124 -7.56 9.13 11.13
C THR A 124 -6.10 9.05 11.57
N ILE A 125 -5.21 9.47 10.69
CA ILE A 125 -3.78 9.64 11.00
C ILE A 125 -3.44 11.12 10.82
N ALA A 126 -2.77 11.71 11.80
CA ALA A 126 -2.35 13.11 11.75
C ALA A 126 -0.90 13.29 12.21
N PRO A 127 -0.17 14.31 11.71
CA PRO A 127 1.11 14.69 12.27
C PRO A 127 1.00 14.94 13.76
N TYR A 128 2.00 14.49 14.54
CA TYR A 128 2.00 14.65 15.99
C TYR A 128 3.38 15.08 16.51
N GLY A 129 3.41 15.71 17.67
CA GLY A 129 4.65 16.16 18.31
C GLY A 129 5.49 17.05 17.39
N THR A 130 6.73 16.68 17.16
CA THR A 130 7.67 17.42 16.31
C THR A 130 7.34 17.39 14.82
N SER A 131 6.41 16.52 14.39
CA SER A 131 5.95 16.43 13.00
C SER A 131 4.82 17.41 12.66
N VAL A 132 4.27 18.13 13.65
CA VAL A 132 3.21 19.14 13.38
C VAL A 132 3.77 20.25 12.49
N GLY A 133 3.05 20.51 11.37
CA GLY A 133 3.48 21.46 10.35
C GLY A 133 4.55 20.94 9.37
N GLN A 134 4.97 19.69 9.53
CA GLN A 134 5.88 19.00 8.62
C GLN A 134 5.11 18.02 7.74
N ARG A 135 5.71 17.63 6.59
CA ARG A 135 5.18 16.52 5.78
C ARG A 135 5.42 15.20 6.51
N VAL A 136 4.39 14.38 6.55
CA VAL A 136 4.42 13.02 7.08
C VAL A 136 4.05 12.06 5.97
N GLY A 137 4.65 10.87 5.97
CA GLY A 137 4.39 9.83 4.97
C GLY A 137 4.07 8.49 5.63
N THR A 138 3.02 7.83 5.15
CA THR A 138 2.69 6.44 5.52
C THR A 138 2.58 5.56 4.30
N VAL A 139 2.97 4.29 4.45
CA VAL A 139 2.69 3.22 3.48
C VAL A 139 1.66 2.30 4.11
N LYS A 140 0.57 2.01 3.38
CA LYS A 140 -0.54 1.14 3.80
C LYS A 140 -0.64 -0.05 2.87
N ALA A 141 -0.63 -1.26 3.43
CA ALA A 141 -0.91 -2.51 2.71
C ALA A 141 -2.23 -3.13 3.21
N TYR A 142 -3.03 -3.65 2.27
CA TYR A 142 -4.28 -4.34 2.57
C TYR A 142 -4.63 -5.33 1.45
N VAL A 143 -5.58 -6.23 1.68
CA VAL A 143 -6.02 -7.23 0.69
C VAL A 143 -7.01 -6.60 -0.27
N ARG A 144 -6.77 -6.75 -1.58
CA ARG A 144 -7.68 -6.29 -2.64
C ARG A 144 -8.97 -7.09 -2.67
N GLY A 145 -10.06 -6.43 -3.09
CA GLY A 145 -11.29 -7.12 -3.48
C GLY A 145 -12.18 -7.61 -2.35
N THR A 146 -11.94 -7.19 -1.09
CA THR A 146 -12.82 -7.53 0.04
C THR A 146 -13.91 -6.48 0.31
N SER A 147 -13.95 -5.38 -0.46
CA SER A 147 -15.02 -4.38 -0.34
C SER A 147 -16.33 -4.95 -0.88
N THR A 148 -17.15 -5.48 0.01
CA THR A 148 -18.57 -5.72 -0.24
C THR A 148 -19.30 -4.37 -0.17
N GLY A 149 -19.63 -3.79 -1.33
CA GLY A 149 -20.67 -2.79 -1.34
C GLY A 149 -20.39 -1.50 -2.11
N SER A 150 -21.21 -1.32 -3.14
CA SER A 150 -21.59 -0.13 -3.90
C SER A 150 -20.53 0.50 -4.84
N GLU A 151 -20.27 -0.18 -5.93
CA GLU A 151 -20.08 0.55 -7.17
C GLU A 151 -21.43 1.14 -7.59
N VAL A 152 -21.58 2.44 -7.42
CA VAL A 152 -22.66 3.19 -8.06
C VAL A 152 -22.40 3.17 -9.55
N SER A 153 -23.10 2.28 -10.24
CA SER A 153 -23.17 2.17 -11.70
C SER A 153 -23.65 3.48 -12.32
N GLY A 154 -22.71 4.34 -12.70
CA GLY A 154 -22.96 5.46 -13.60
C GLY A 154 -22.97 4.99 -15.05
N ARG A 155 -23.91 4.14 -15.44
CA ARG A 155 -24.20 3.94 -16.86
C ARG A 155 -24.74 5.22 -17.46
N ARG A 156 -23.91 5.95 -18.20
CA ARG A 156 -24.39 6.93 -19.18
C ARG A 156 -25.17 6.18 -20.26
N GLY A 157 -26.47 6.44 -20.31
CA GLY A 157 -27.30 5.99 -21.42
C GLY A 157 -26.81 6.64 -22.71
N VAL A 158 -26.44 5.78 -23.66
CA VAL A 158 -26.34 6.17 -25.06
C VAL A 158 -27.78 6.14 -25.60
N SER A 159 -28.34 7.29 -25.87
CA SER A 159 -29.59 7.43 -26.61
C SER A 159 -29.33 7.07 -28.05
N SER A 160 -29.88 5.95 -28.51
CA SER A 160 -30.07 5.68 -29.92
C SER A 160 -31.15 6.65 -30.43
N GLY A 161 -30.76 7.63 -31.22
CA GLY A 161 -31.66 8.36 -32.09
C GLY A 161 -31.89 7.53 -33.32
N ASP A 162 -33.10 6.96 -33.43
CA ASP A 162 -33.73 6.63 -34.70
C ASP A 162 -34.16 7.95 -35.37
N ASP A 163 -33.78 8.11 -36.61
CA ASP A 163 -34.60 8.86 -37.56
C ASP A 163 -34.34 8.38 -39.00
N ALA A 164 -35.43 7.90 -39.59
CA ALA A 164 -35.89 7.88 -40.99
C ALA A 164 -34.85 7.64 -42.12
#